data_bd9d302379477944dec4e7866775cef3
#
_entry.id   bd9d302379477944dec4e7866775cef3
#
_cell.length_a   1.000
_cell.length_b   1.000
_cell.length_c   1.000
_cell.angle_alpha   90.00
_cell.angle_beta   90.00
_cell.angle_gamma   90.00
#
_symmetry.space_group_name_H-M   'P 1'
#
loop_
_entity.id
_entity.type
_entity.pdbx_description
1 polymer ?
#
loop_
_entity_poly.entity_id
_entity_poly.type
_entity_poly.pdbx_seq_one_letter_code
_entity_poly.pdbx_strand_id
1 'polypeptide(L)'
;EVNILHALGELGRAEPGSDKFRSALEGTFKKIDLQANACNQVSKLGLERWFYKVNFFHKALILYLLAFVVVALTWLLPENNFMTRTAWMITITPLLISIAGIVVRCIIRGRPPVSTLYETTLFVPTVAIIIALAAEWMQPRKIGLTIATLLGVLGMLLANIYELKDGADTMNRLVAVLNSNFWLST
;
A
#
# COMPACT_ATOMS: atom_id res chain seq x y z
N GLU A 1 -12.03 0.80 26.19
CA GLU A 1 -10.56 0.75 26.48
C GLU A 1 -10.28 0.36 27.94
N VAL A 2 -10.97 0.94 28.93
CA VAL A 2 -10.76 0.66 30.36
C VAL A 2 -10.97 -0.83 30.71
N ASN A 3 -11.91 -1.51 30.08
CA ASN A 3 -12.23 -2.93 30.35
C ASN A 3 -11.15 -3.93 29.85
N ILE A 4 -10.39 -3.59 28.80
CA ILE A 4 -9.32 -4.44 28.30
C ILE A 4 -8.06 -4.26 29.15
N LEU A 5 -7.75 -3.03 29.55
CA LEU A 5 -6.60 -2.74 30.43
C LEU A 5 -6.73 -3.44 31.79
N HIS A 6 -7.98 -3.51 32.32
CA HIS A 6 -8.25 -4.22 33.57
C HIS A 6 -8.06 -5.74 33.40
N ALA A 7 -8.54 -6.30 32.29
CA ALA A 7 -8.38 -7.72 31.98
C ALA A 7 -6.90 -8.11 31.73
N LEU A 8 -6.13 -7.24 31.10
CA LEU A 8 -4.67 -7.42 30.94
C LEU A 8 -3.93 -7.31 32.29
N GLY A 9 -4.40 -6.44 33.20
CA GLY A 9 -3.88 -6.35 34.55
C GLY A 9 -4.13 -7.60 35.39
N GLU A 10 -5.27 -8.25 35.23
CA GLU A 10 -5.57 -9.55 35.86
C GLU A 10 -4.69 -10.68 35.30
N LEU A 11 -4.46 -10.70 33.98
CA LEU A 11 -3.54 -11.65 33.33
C LEU A 11 -2.10 -11.51 33.82
N GLY A 12 -1.62 -10.27 34.03
CA GLY A 12 -0.28 -10.01 34.53
C GLY A 12 -0.07 -10.39 36.00
N ARG A 13 -1.14 -10.56 36.79
CA ARG A 13 -1.12 -10.97 38.20
C ARG A 13 -1.28 -12.48 38.39
N ALA A 14 -1.75 -13.20 37.37
CA ALA A 14 -1.97 -14.64 37.43
C ALA A 14 -0.68 -15.40 37.06
N GLU A 15 -0.34 -16.41 37.85
CA GLU A 15 0.84 -17.26 37.56
C GLU A 15 0.67 -18.02 36.24
N PRO A 16 1.68 -17.99 35.35
CA PRO A 16 1.63 -18.70 34.05
C PRO A 16 1.44 -20.20 34.28
N GLY A 17 0.36 -20.76 33.69
CA GLY A 17 0.04 -22.19 33.77
C GLY A 17 -1.04 -22.57 34.79
N SER A 18 -1.53 -21.62 35.59
CA SER A 18 -2.67 -21.88 36.50
C SER A 18 -4.02 -21.88 35.75
N ASP A 19 -5.02 -22.62 36.28
CA ASP A 19 -6.38 -22.61 35.69
C ASP A 19 -7.00 -21.21 35.71
N LYS A 20 -6.60 -20.36 36.67
CA LYS A 20 -6.98 -18.95 36.74
C LYS A 20 -6.39 -18.16 35.56
N PHE A 21 -5.16 -18.44 35.16
CA PHE A 21 -4.53 -17.81 34.00
C PHE A 21 -5.26 -18.18 32.70
N ARG A 22 -5.63 -19.47 32.53
CA ARG A 22 -6.38 -19.93 31.35
C ARG A 22 -7.76 -19.28 31.26
N SER A 23 -8.50 -19.23 32.34
CA SER A 23 -9.84 -18.61 32.35
C SER A 23 -9.80 -17.09 32.15
N ALA A 24 -8.79 -16.40 32.69
CA ALA A 24 -8.54 -14.97 32.45
C ALA A 24 -8.12 -14.72 30.98
N LEU A 25 -7.33 -15.60 30.39
CA LEU A 25 -6.89 -15.53 29.01
C LEU A 25 -8.05 -15.71 28.04
N GLU A 26 -8.90 -16.73 28.25
CA GLU A 26 -10.13 -16.93 27.45
C GLU A 26 -11.12 -15.76 27.58
N GLY A 27 -11.31 -15.25 28.79
CA GLY A 27 -12.15 -14.09 29.04
C GLY A 27 -11.64 -12.82 28.35
N THR A 28 -10.31 -12.65 28.29
CA THR A 28 -9.68 -11.51 27.62
C THR A 28 -9.77 -11.64 26.10
N PHE A 29 -9.52 -12.81 25.54
CA PHE A 29 -9.70 -13.07 24.11
C PHE A 29 -11.15 -12.83 23.68
N LYS A 30 -12.13 -13.34 24.44
CA LYS A 30 -13.55 -13.12 24.15
C LYS A 30 -13.96 -11.64 24.17
N LYS A 31 -13.42 -10.85 25.10
CA LYS A 31 -13.64 -9.40 25.17
C LYS A 31 -12.99 -8.67 24.01
N ILE A 32 -11.77 -9.06 23.61
CA ILE A 32 -11.05 -8.52 22.45
C ILE A 32 -11.82 -8.84 21.17
N ASP A 33 -12.26 -10.08 20.98
CA ASP A 33 -13.04 -10.50 19.80
C ASP A 33 -14.39 -9.75 19.70
N LEU A 34 -15.10 -9.57 20.79
CA LEU A 34 -16.35 -8.81 20.81
C LEU A 34 -16.11 -7.35 20.44
N GLN A 35 -15.05 -6.75 20.93
CA GLN A 35 -14.74 -5.35 20.66
C GLN A 35 -14.16 -5.15 19.26
N ALA A 36 -13.36 -6.10 18.76
CA ALA A 36 -12.86 -6.13 17.40
C ALA A 36 -13.99 -6.30 16.37
N ASN A 37 -14.96 -7.17 16.65
CA ASN A 37 -16.18 -7.34 15.84
C ASN A 37 -17.06 -6.08 15.86
N ALA A 38 -17.23 -5.46 17.01
CA ALA A 38 -18.02 -4.22 17.13
C ALA A 38 -17.40 -3.04 16.37
N CYS A 39 -16.05 -3.00 16.26
CA CYS A 39 -15.34 -1.97 15.50
C CYS A 39 -15.10 -2.32 14.02
N ASN A 40 -15.65 -3.43 13.52
CA ASN A 40 -15.43 -3.93 12.14
C ASN A 40 -13.94 -4.10 11.77
N GLN A 41 -13.08 -4.32 12.78
CA GLN A 41 -11.64 -4.45 12.62
C GLN A 41 -11.21 -5.84 12.15
N VAL A 42 -12.01 -6.88 12.46
CA VAL A 42 -11.66 -8.27 12.09
C VAL A 42 -11.64 -8.46 10.58
N SER A 43 -12.55 -7.82 9.84
CA SER A 43 -12.55 -7.86 8.37
C SER A 43 -11.35 -7.14 7.77
N LYS A 44 -10.89 -6.06 8.41
CA LYS A 44 -9.70 -5.29 7.98
C LYS A 44 -8.41 -6.04 8.21
N LEU A 45 -8.29 -6.81 9.30
CA LEU A 45 -7.12 -7.66 9.58
C LEU A 45 -6.92 -8.76 8.53
N GLY A 46 -8.01 -9.37 8.06
CA GLY A 46 -7.95 -10.35 6.96
C GLY A 46 -7.47 -9.73 5.65
N LEU A 47 -7.99 -8.53 5.33
CA LEU A 47 -7.62 -7.77 4.15
C LEU A 47 -6.16 -7.30 4.21
N GLU A 48 -5.69 -6.88 5.37
CA GLU A 48 -4.33 -6.44 5.61
C GLU A 48 -3.32 -7.60 5.45
N ARG A 49 -3.62 -8.77 6.05
CA ARG A 49 -2.80 -9.99 5.86
C ARG A 49 -2.71 -10.40 4.39
N TRP A 50 -3.83 -10.33 3.66
CA TRP A 50 -3.87 -10.62 2.24
C TRP A 50 -3.05 -9.60 1.43
N PHE A 51 -3.15 -8.32 1.76
CA PHE A 51 -2.38 -7.25 1.13
C PHE A 51 -0.87 -7.47 1.24
N TYR A 52 -0.36 -7.77 2.44
CA TYR A 52 1.05 -8.08 2.65
C TYR A 52 1.49 -9.37 1.94
N LYS A 53 0.63 -10.40 1.90
CA LYS A 53 0.94 -11.66 1.20
C LYS A 53 1.07 -11.47 -0.31
N VAL A 54 0.30 -10.57 -0.90
CA VAL A 54 0.30 -10.35 -2.36
C VAL A 54 1.48 -9.50 -2.81
N ASN A 55 2.06 -8.65 -1.96
CA ASN A 55 3.20 -7.76 -2.28
C ASN A 55 2.99 -6.98 -3.58
N PHE A 56 1.88 -6.24 -3.67
CA PHE A 56 1.46 -5.52 -4.88
C PHE A 56 2.56 -4.65 -5.47
N PHE A 57 3.24 -3.88 -4.63
CA PHE A 57 4.23 -2.89 -5.08
C PHE A 57 5.52 -3.55 -5.60
N HIS A 58 5.95 -4.66 -5.00
CA HIS A 58 7.11 -5.40 -5.49
C HIS A 58 6.83 -6.04 -6.87
N LYS A 59 5.63 -6.61 -7.05
CA LYS A 59 5.21 -7.14 -8.36
C LYS A 59 5.08 -6.03 -9.40
N ALA A 60 4.53 -4.87 -9.03
CA ALA A 60 4.43 -3.72 -9.90
C ALA A 60 5.82 -3.22 -10.33
N LEU A 61 6.81 -3.19 -9.42
CA LEU A 61 8.20 -2.82 -9.74
C LEU A 61 8.79 -3.72 -10.84
N ILE A 62 8.67 -5.05 -10.68
CA ILE A 62 9.18 -6.01 -11.65
C ILE A 62 8.51 -5.81 -13.02
N LEU A 63 7.18 -5.60 -13.02
CA LEU A 63 6.42 -5.37 -14.25
C LEU A 63 6.77 -4.03 -14.91
N TYR A 64 7.03 -2.96 -14.13
CA TYR A 64 7.51 -1.69 -14.69
C TYR A 64 8.90 -1.81 -15.29
N LEU A 65 9.81 -2.60 -14.67
CA LEU A 65 11.13 -2.91 -15.24
C LEU A 65 11.00 -3.63 -16.57
N LEU A 66 10.15 -4.65 -16.65
CA LEU A 66 9.86 -5.36 -17.90
C LEU A 66 9.23 -4.43 -18.94
N ALA A 67 8.27 -3.58 -18.52
CA ALA A 67 7.65 -2.60 -19.40
C ALA A 67 8.68 -1.62 -19.96
N PHE A 68 9.60 -1.14 -19.13
CA PHE A 68 10.67 -0.25 -19.56
C PHE A 68 11.56 -0.89 -20.64
N VAL A 69 11.96 -2.16 -20.46
CA VAL A 69 12.75 -2.89 -21.47
C VAL A 69 11.96 -3.04 -22.78
N VAL A 70 10.68 -3.41 -22.71
CA VAL A 70 9.83 -3.56 -23.91
C VAL A 70 9.65 -2.22 -24.62
N VAL A 71 9.44 -1.13 -23.89
CA VAL A 71 9.34 0.22 -24.47
C VAL A 71 10.66 0.63 -25.12
N ALA A 72 11.80 0.35 -24.48
CA ALA A 72 13.13 0.60 -25.09
C ALA A 72 13.31 -0.17 -26.42
N LEU A 73 12.85 -1.42 -26.49
CA LEU A 73 12.88 -2.20 -27.73
C LEU A 73 11.98 -1.60 -28.83
N THR A 74 10.88 -0.91 -28.49
CA THR A 74 10.04 -0.23 -29.50
C THR A 74 10.73 0.95 -30.18
N TRP A 75 11.80 1.49 -29.57
CA TRP A 75 12.64 2.52 -30.19
C TRP A 75 13.61 1.92 -31.21
N LEU A 76 14.08 0.68 -30.99
CA LEU A 76 14.95 -0.01 -31.94
C LEU A 76 14.18 -0.53 -33.17
N LEU A 77 12.88 -0.83 -33.01
CA LEU A 77 12.00 -1.41 -34.05
C LEU A 77 10.78 -0.51 -34.28
N PRO A 78 10.95 0.68 -34.89
CA PRO A 78 9.93 1.73 -34.93
C PRO A 78 8.70 1.38 -35.79
N GLU A 79 8.83 0.50 -36.79
CA GLU A 79 7.76 0.20 -37.76
C GLU A 79 6.77 -0.87 -37.29
N ASN A 80 7.01 -1.52 -36.16
CA ASN A 80 6.17 -2.62 -35.72
C ASN A 80 5.02 -2.15 -34.81
N ASN A 81 3.84 -1.98 -35.39
CA ASN A 81 2.60 -1.62 -34.66
C ASN A 81 2.24 -2.63 -33.55
N PHE A 82 2.60 -3.89 -33.72
CA PHE A 82 2.40 -4.92 -32.72
C PHE A 82 3.21 -4.64 -31.45
N MET A 83 4.48 -4.26 -31.60
CA MET A 83 5.36 -3.89 -30.49
C MET A 83 4.83 -2.68 -29.70
N THR A 84 4.33 -1.66 -30.39
CA THR A 84 3.74 -0.48 -29.73
C THR A 84 2.48 -0.85 -28.94
N ARG A 85 1.62 -1.70 -29.49
CA ARG A 85 0.41 -2.17 -28.80
C ARG A 85 0.77 -3.02 -27.58
N THR A 86 1.76 -3.88 -27.67
CA THR A 86 2.27 -4.68 -26.55
C THR A 86 2.87 -3.80 -25.45
N ALA A 87 3.63 -2.77 -25.82
CA ALA A 87 4.21 -1.80 -24.87
C ALA A 87 3.11 -1.07 -24.09
N TRP A 88 2.01 -0.67 -24.73
CA TRP A 88 0.85 -0.10 -24.06
C TRP A 88 0.23 -1.06 -23.04
N MET A 89 -0.03 -2.30 -23.43
CA MET A 89 -0.63 -3.31 -22.55
C MET A 89 0.25 -3.60 -21.34
N ILE A 90 1.56 -3.78 -21.56
CA ILE A 90 2.52 -4.08 -20.48
C ILE A 90 2.69 -2.88 -19.54
N THR A 91 2.55 -1.63 -20.01
CA THR A 91 2.64 -0.43 -19.16
C THR A 91 1.36 -0.19 -18.35
N ILE A 92 0.20 -0.48 -18.91
CA ILE A 92 -1.08 -0.33 -18.22
C ILE A 92 -1.23 -1.36 -17.09
N THR A 93 -0.74 -2.59 -17.29
CA THR A 93 -0.87 -3.66 -16.27
C THR A 93 -0.28 -3.28 -14.91
N PRO A 94 0.99 -2.86 -14.77
CA PRO A 94 1.54 -2.46 -13.48
C PRO A 94 0.88 -1.19 -12.93
N LEU A 95 0.39 -0.28 -13.78
CA LEU A 95 -0.37 0.89 -13.36
C LEU A 95 -1.65 0.48 -12.64
N LEU A 96 -2.42 -0.46 -13.20
CA LEU A 96 -3.63 -0.98 -12.57
C LEU A 96 -3.34 -1.68 -11.24
N ILE A 97 -2.25 -2.46 -11.17
CA ILE A 97 -1.80 -3.11 -9.93
C ILE A 97 -1.44 -2.06 -8.87
N SER A 98 -0.75 -0.99 -9.25
CA SER A 98 -0.38 0.11 -8.36
C SER A 98 -1.61 0.85 -7.84
N ILE A 99 -2.55 1.18 -8.71
CA ILE A 99 -3.82 1.80 -8.32
C ILE A 99 -4.60 0.89 -7.37
N ALA A 100 -4.73 -0.40 -7.69
CA ALA A 100 -5.38 -1.36 -6.82
C ALA A 100 -4.71 -1.44 -5.44
N GLY A 101 -3.38 -1.47 -5.39
CA GLY A 101 -2.62 -1.45 -4.14
C GLY A 101 -2.89 -0.19 -3.30
N ILE A 102 -2.91 0.99 -3.93
CA ILE A 102 -3.22 2.27 -3.26
C ILE A 102 -4.67 2.27 -2.75
N VAL A 103 -5.64 1.84 -3.56
CA VAL A 103 -7.05 1.79 -3.17
C VAL A 103 -7.27 0.85 -1.98
N VAL A 104 -6.73 -0.37 -2.03
CA VAL A 104 -6.82 -1.33 -0.92
C VAL A 104 -6.21 -0.74 0.35
N ARG A 105 -5.07 -0.07 0.25
CA ARG A 105 -4.41 0.60 1.37
C ARG A 105 -5.28 1.73 1.95
N CYS A 106 -5.92 2.53 1.12
CA CYS A 106 -6.86 3.57 1.55
C CYS A 106 -8.06 2.98 2.31
N ILE A 107 -8.61 1.85 1.84
CA ILE A 107 -9.73 1.16 2.49
C ILE A 107 -9.31 0.63 3.88
N ILE A 108 -8.13 0.01 3.98
CA ILE A 108 -7.61 -0.51 5.25
C ILE A 108 -7.39 0.62 6.25
N ARG A 109 -6.75 1.72 5.82
CA ARG A 109 -6.41 2.85 6.68
C ARG A 109 -7.58 3.80 6.96
N GLY A 110 -8.60 3.82 6.09
CA GLY A 110 -9.73 4.76 6.18
C GLY A 110 -9.31 6.23 6.01
N ARG A 111 -8.19 6.49 5.31
CA ARG A 111 -7.59 7.81 5.10
C ARG A 111 -7.17 8.00 3.63
N PRO A 112 -7.08 9.25 3.15
CA PRO A 112 -6.60 9.53 1.79
C PRO A 112 -5.12 9.11 1.62
N PRO A 113 -4.68 8.79 0.37
CA PRO A 113 -3.37 8.20 0.08
C PRO A 113 -2.22 9.24 0.10
N VAL A 114 -2.28 10.25 0.96
CA VAL A 114 -1.33 11.37 1.03
C VAL A 114 -0.94 11.66 2.48
N SER A 115 -1.28 10.76 3.41
CA SER A 115 -1.10 11.03 4.84
C SER A 115 0.29 10.70 5.36
N THR A 116 1.09 9.91 4.64
CA THR A 116 2.49 9.59 4.97
C THR A 116 3.40 9.81 3.78
N LEU A 117 4.70 10.02 4.05
CA LEU A 117 5.71 10.19 3.01
C LEU A 117 5.74 8.97 2.06
N TYR A 118 5.61 7.76 2.61
CA TYR A 118 5.51 6.54 1.82
C TYR A 118 4.30 6.54 0.87
N GLU A 119 3.13 6.94 1.35
CA GLU A 119 1.91 7.02 0.53
C GLU A 119 2.03 8.07 -0.57
N THR A 120 2.63 9.21 -0.25
CA THR A 120 2.91 10.26 -1.24
C THR A 120 3.87 9.76 -2.32
N THR A 121 4.91 8.99 -1.94
CA THR A 121 5.87 8.40 -2.88
C THR A 121 5.23 7.38 -3.81
N LEU A 122 4.14 6.72 -3.42
CA LEU A 122 3.35 5.83 -4.28
C LEU A 122 2.36 6.61 -5.15
N PHE A 123 1.68 7.61 -4.57
CA PHE A 123 0.59 8.34 -5.22
C PHE A 123 1.10 9.27 -6.33
N VAL A 124 2.14 10.07 -6.05
CA VAL A 124 2.66 11.06 -7.00
C VAL A 124 3.15 10.43 -8.31
N PRO A 125 4.00 9.38 -8.31
CA PRO A 125 4.38 8.72 -9.55
C PRO A 125 3.19 8.10 -10.28
N THR A 126 2.23 7.51 -9.57
CA THR A 126 1.04 6.92 -10.19
C THR A 126 0.24 7.95 -10.96
N VAL A 127 0.01 9.14 -10.39
CA VAL A 127 -0.66 10.25 -11.08
C VAL A 127 0.16 10.74 -12.27
N ALA A 128 1.48 10.88 -12.10
CA ALA A 128 2.38 11.31 -13.18
C ALA A 128 2.40 10.31 -14.36
N ILE A 129 2.33 9.00 -14.08
CA ILE A 129 2.20 7.96 -15.10
C ILE A 129 0.89 8.10 -15.88
N ILE A 130 -0.23 8.34 -15.19
CA ILE A 130 -1.53 8.56 -15.83
C ILE A 130 -1.48 9.75 -16.78
N ILE A 131 -0.89 10.87 -16.34
CA ILE A 131 -0.74 12.07 -17.16
C ILE A 131 0.17 11.79 -18.37
N ALA A 132 1.29 11.09 -18.17
CA ALA A 132 2.20 10.73 -19.27
C ALA A 132 1.53 9.82 -20.31
N LEU A 133 0.72 8.85 -19.88
CA LEU A 133 -0.07 8.00 -20.77
C LEU A 133 -1.17 8.77 -21.52
N ALA A 134 -1.85 9.71 -20.84
CA ALA A 134 -2.83 10.57 -21.46
C ALA A 134 -2.19 11.48 -22.53
N ALA A 135 -1.03 12.05 -22.25
CA ALA A 135 -0.26 12.84 -23.21
C ALA A 135 0.17 12.00 -24.42
N GLU A 136 0.62 10.76 -24.21
CA GLU A 136 0.98 9.84 -25.30
C GLU A 136 -0.23 9.45 -26.16
N TRP A 137 -1.41 9.33 -25.55
CA TRP A 137 -2.64 9.07 -26.30
C TRP A 137 -3.01 10.23 -27.21
N MET A 138 -2.79 11.47 -26.75
CA MET A 138 -3.07 12.67 -27.57
C MET A 138 -2.02 12.86 -28.68
N GLN A 139 -0.75 12.51 -28.42
CA GLN A 139 0.35 12.63 -29.37
C GLN A 139 1.23 11.37 -29.34
N PRO A 140 0.97 10.38 -30.20
CA PRO A 140 1.67 9.10 -30.20
C PRO A 140 3.10 9.23 -30.71
N ARG A 141 4.00 9.69 -29.86
CA ARG A 141 5.45 9.88 -30.15
C ARG A 141 6.34 8.86 -29.43
N LYS A 142 5.77 7.92 -28.68
CA LYS A 142 6.47 6.93 -27.80
C LYS A 142 7.24 7.55 -26.63
N ILE A 143 7.28 8.87 -26.53
CA ILE A 143 7.98 9.61 -25.47
C ILE A 143 7.22 9.47 -24.14
N GLY A 144 5.90 9.64 -24.17
CA GLY A 144 5.05 9.51 -22.99
C GLY A 144 5.09 8.12 -22.37
N LEU A 145 5.14 7.06 -23.21
CA LEU A 145 5.31 5.69 -22.74
C LEU A 145 6.67 5.49 -22.03
N THR A 146 7.74 6.05 -22.59
CA THR A 146 9.07 5.97 -21.97
C THR A 146 9.11 6.69 -20.63
N ILE A 147 8.55 7.90 -20.56
CA ILE A 147 8.47 8.67 -19.32
C ILE A 147 7.60 7.95 -18.30
N ALA A 148 6.46 7.40 -18.71
CA ALA A 148 5.54 6.65 -17.83
C ALA A 148 6.24 5.45 -17.18
N THR A 149 6.95 4.64 -17.97
CA THR A 149 7.65 3.47 -17.45
C THR A 149 8.84 3.85 -16.56
N LEU A 150 9.59 4.89 -16.92
CA LEU A 150 10.70 5.41 -16.12
C LEU A 150 10.20 5.91 -14.75
N LEU A 151 9.15 6.73 -14.73
CA LEU A 151 8.53 7.23 -13.49
C LEU A 151 7.97 6.08 -12.64
N GLY A 152 7.41 5.04 -13.28
CA GLY A 152 6.94 3.84 -12.61
C GLY A 152 8.07 3.08 -11.90
N VAL A 153 9.18 2.86 -12.59
CA VAL A 153 10.36 2.22 -12.00
C VAL A 153 10.90 3.05 -10.85
N LEU A 154 11.14 4.35 -11.04
CA LEU A 154 11.69 5.22 -10.01
C LEU A 154 10.77 5.34 -8.79
N GLY A 155 9.47 5.53 -9.00
CA GLY A 155 8.50 5.64 -7.91
C GLY A 155 8.40 4.36 -7.08
N MET A 156 8.31 3.20 -7.74
CA MET A 156 8.25 1.93 -7.04
C MET A 156 9.58 1.55 -6.37
N LEU A 157 10.72 1.95 -6.94
CA LEU A 157 12.03 1.74 -6.35
C LEU A 157 12.20 2.58 -5.09
N LEU A 158 11.79 3.85 -5.10
CA LEU A 158 11.77 4.70 -3.93
C LEU A 158 10.87 4.14 -2.82
N ALA A 159 9.67 3.67 -3.18
CA ALA A 159 8.75 3.04 -2.23
C ALA A 159 9.38 1.79 -1.59
N ASN A 160 10.05 0.96 -2.37
CA ASN A 160 10.75 -0.24 -1.87
C ASN A 160 11.92 0.12 -0.92
N ILE A 161 12.69 1.17 -1.23
CA ILE A 161 13.76 1.66 -0.35
C ILE A 161 13.19 2.14 1.00
N TYR A 162 12.05 2.82 0.98
CA TYR A 162 11.36 3.23 2.21
C TYR A 162 10.89 2.03 3.03
N GLU A 163 10.31 1.03 2.39
CA GLU A 163 9.87 -0.20 3.04
C GLU A 163 11.02 -0.96 3.72
N LEU A 164 12.19 -0.97 3.10
CA LEU A 164 13.40 -1.57 3.65
C LEU A 164 13.98 -0.79 4.84
N LYS A 165 13.84 0.54 4.87
CA LYS A 165 14.37 1.40 5.94
C LYS A 165 13.48 1.43 7.18
N ASP A 166 12.17 1.55 7.00
CA ASP A 166 11.21 1.71 8.09
C ASP A 166 10.73 0.37 8.68
N GLY A 167 11.26 -0.77 8.17
CA GLY A 167 10.80 -2.10 8.50
C GLY A 167 9.51 -2.47 7.78
N ALA A 168 9.11 -3.74 7.85
CA ALA A 168 7.97 -4.28 7.11
C ALA A 168 6.60 -3.63 7.45
N ASP A 169 6.52 -2.82 8.51
CA ASP A 169 5.29 -2.16 8.95
C ASP A 169 5.19 -0.72 8.44
N THR A 170 4.92 -0.58 7.14
CA THR A 170 4.64 0.72 6.49
C THR A 170 3.25 1.28 6.85
N MET A 171 2.47 0.58 7.67
CA MET A 171 1.14 0.97 8.12
C MET A 171 1.12 1.50 9.56
N ASN A 172 2.24 1.95 10.11
CA ASN A 172 2.31 2.53 11.44
C ASN A 172 1.22 3.57 11.69
N ARG A 173 0.63 3.54 12.88
CA ARG A 173 -0.32 4.58 13.32
C ARG A 173 0.42 5.91 13.33
N LEU A 174 -0.08 6.89 12.62
CA LEU A 174 0.35 8.27 12.80
C LEU A 174 0.14 8.64 14.27
N VAL A 175 1.24 8.92 14.97
CA VAL A 175 1.18 9.53 16.29
C VAL A 175 0.41 10.84 16.11
N ALA A 176 -0.64 11.03 16.91
CA ALA A 176 -1.69 12.04 16.75
C ALA A 176 -1.23 13.50 16.96
N VAL A 177 -0.06 13.87 16.47
CA VAL A 177 0.44 15.26 16.53
C VAL A 177 -0.44 16.21 15.70
N LEU A 178 -1.09 15.72 14.65
CA LEU A 178 -1.98 16.50 13.79
C LEU A 178 -3.47 16.36 14.16
N ASN A 179 -3.80 15.59 15.18
CA ASN A 179 -5.20 15.40 15.62
C ASN A 179 -5.52 16.23 16.88
N SER A 180 -4.65 17.16 17.26
CA SER A 180 -4.99 18.13 18.28
C SER A 180 -5.71 19.31 17.61
N ASN A 181 -6.88 19.70 18.15
CA ASN A 181 -7.64 20.88 17.73
C ASN A 181 -6.80 22.17 17.70
N PHE A 182 -5.66 22.18 18.39
CA PHE A 182 -4.74 23.31 18.44
C PHE A 182 -4.08 23.64 17.08
N TRP A 183 -3.74 22.64 16.27
CA TRP A 183 -3.12 22.84 14.96
C TRP A 183 -4.10 23.14 13.84
N LEU A 184 -5.40 22.92 14.08
CA LEU A 184 -6.48 23.24 13.13
C LEU A 184 -7.08 24.63 13.37
N SER A 185 -6.76 25.27 14.51
CA SER A 185 -7.30 26.58 14.91
C SER A 185 -6.32 27.74 14.75
N THR A 186 -5.10 27.49 14.30
CA THR A 186 -4.07 28.49 13.91
C THR A 186 -3.85 28.49 12.42
#